data_55798b3da55e08005ccf6a661dc90c44
#
_entry.id   55798b3da55e08005ccf6a661dc90c44
#
_cell.length_a   1.000
_cell.length_b   1.000
_cell.length_c   1.000
_cell.angle_alpha   90.00
_cell.angle_beta   90.00
_cell.angle_gamma   90.00
#
_symmetry.space_group_name_H-M   'P 1'
#
loop_
_entity.id
_entity.type
_entity.pdbx_description
1 polymer ?
#
loop_
_entity_poly.entity_id
_entity_poly.type
_entity_poly.pdbx_seq_one_letter_code
_entity_poly.pdbx_strand_id
1 'polypeptide(L)'
;MRPSRVFRWIVRIFLGLLTLSMTVVSILGSLSAVMILGNLEENIKIPAGPPTANFDITNPSSMNITIPFNITNAGYFDFTNLIIDVKISMTFGNASTPTNETTNTIVFDKAQTFPNIIRGQTYSGAFFGNSSDFIETNFPNATTEIDWFRIPALEFHGNFTISAFYSLDLIAFSFGINNITLFP
;
A
#
# COMPACT_ATOMS: atom_id res chain seq x y z
N MET A 1 -51.88 26.76 -13.91
CA MET A 1 -51.15 25.47 -13.99
C MET A 1 -51.40 24.67 -12.75
N ARG A 2 -51.69 23.34 -12.84
CA ARG A 2 -51.91 22.52 -11.64
C ARG A 2 -50.60 22.37 -10.92
N PRO A 3 -50.44 22.71 -9.62
CA PRO A 3 -49.19 22.71 -8.87
C PRO A 3 -48.48 21.34 -8.90
N SER A 4 -49.22 20.26 -9.04
CA SER A 4 -48.68 18.90 -9.16
C SER A 4 -47.87 18.64 -10.44
N ARG A 5 -48.10 19.36 -11.53
CA ARG A 5 -47.30 19.20 -12.76
C ARG A 5 -45.96 19.93 -12.66
N VAL A 6 -45.94 21.10 -12.04
CA VAL A 6 -44.70 21.86 -11.80
C VAL A 6 -43.78 21.09 -10.89
N PHE A 7 -44.31 20.55 -9.80
CA PHE A 7 -43.53 19.73 -8.85
C PHE A 7 -42.91 18.51 -9.52
N ARG A 8 -43.65 17.77 -10.33
CA ARG A 8 -43.11 16.60 -11.08
C ARG A 8 -41.99 17.00 -12.05
N TRP A 9 -42.07 18.17 -12.67
CA TRP A 9 -41.05 18.69 -13.56
C TRP A 9 -39.77 19.03 -12.78
N ILE A 10 -39.89 19.71 -11.66
CA ILE A 10 -38.77 20.06 -10.76
C ILE A 10 -38.05 18.79 -10.30
N VAL A 11 -38.80 17.79 -9.83
CA VAL A 11 -38.20 16.50 -9.39
C VAL A 11 -37.48 15.81 -10.54
N ARG A 12 -38.02 15.77 -11.73
CA ARG A 12 -37.34 15.15 -12.90
C ARG A 12 -36.07 15.88 -13.29
N ILE A 13 -36.08 17.22 -13.29
CA ILE A 13 -34.88 18.02 -13.59
C ILE A 13 -33.83 17.76 -12.50
N PHE A 14 -34.20 17.75 -11.22
CA PHE A 14 -33.29 17.49 -10.12
C PHE A 14 -32.66 16.10 -10.23
N LEU A 15 -33.48 15.07 -10.45
CA LEU A 15 -32.97 13.70 -10.66
C LEU A 15 -32.07 13.60 -11.88
N GLY A 16 -32.42 14.28 -12.99
CA GLY A 16 -31.57 14.31 -14.18
C GLY A 16 -30.21 14.97 -13.93
N LEU A 17 -30.17 16.08 -13.22
CA LEU A 17 -28.92 16.74 -12.82
C LEU A 17 -28.08 15.88 -11.89
N LEU A 18 -28.72 15.23 -10.93
CA LEU A 18 -28.03 14.34 -9.99
C LEU A 18 -27.42 13.14 -10.71
N THR A 19 -28.17 12.51 -11.62
CA THR A 19 -27.66 11.40 -12.43
C THR A 19 -26.50 11.83 -13.33
N LEU A 20 -26.62 12.99 -13.97
CA LEU A 20 -25.57 13.55 -14.82
C LEU A 20 -24.30 13.83 -14.03
N SER A 21 -24.42 14.47 -12.87
CA SER A 21 -23.26 14.76 -12.01
C SER A 21 -22.56 13.48 -11.53
N MET A 22 -23.32 12.45 -11.12
CA MET A 22 -22.74 11.16 -10.72
C MET A 22 -22.02 10.46 -11.88
N THR A 23 -22.59 10.54 -13.09
CA THR A 23 -21.96 9.96 -14.29
C THR A 23 -20.63 10.65 -14.60
N VAL A 24 -20.61 11.99 -14.59
CA VAL A 24 -19.37 12.77 -14.82
C VAL A 24 -18.31 12.44 -13.76
N VAL A 25 -18.68 12.40 -12.49
CA VAL A 25 -17.78 12.06 -11.40
C VAL A 25 -17.21 10.64 -11.56
N SER A 26 -18.05 9.67 -11.94
CA SER A 26 -17.63 8.29 -12.17
C SER A 26 -16.62 8.17 -13.33
N ILE A 27 -16.89 8.87 -14.46
CA ILE A 27 -15.99 8.87 -15.62
C ILE A 27 -14.64 9.51 -15.24
N LEU A 28 -14.65 10.68 -14.61
CA LEU A 28 -13.43 11.36 -14.21
C LEU A 28 -12.64 10.56 -13.16
N GLY A 29 -13.32 9.87 -12.24
CA GLY A 29 -12.68 8.97 -11.26
C GLY A 29 -11.97 7.79 -11.93
N SER A 30 -12.63 7.17 -12.90
CA SER A 30 -12.04 6.08 -13.69
C SER A 30 -10.83 6.56 -14.51
N LEU A 31 -10.93 7.73 -15.15
CA LEU A 31 -9.80 8.34 -15.86
C LEU A 31 -8.63 8.66 -14.91
N SER A 32 -8.92 9.13 -13.69
CA SER A 32 -7.89 9.39 -12.69
C SER A 32 -7.09 8.13 -12.36
N ALA A 33 -7.77 7.00 -12.17
CA ALA A 33 -7.11 5.73 -11.93
C ALA A 33 -6.20 5.33 -13.11
N VAL A 34 -6.68 5.50 -14.34
CA VAL A 34 -5.89 5.22 -15.56
C VAL A 34 -4.65 6.12 -15.64
N MET A 35 -4.77 7.41 -15.32
CA MET A 35 -3.64 8.36 -15.37
C MET A 35 -2.55 7.99 -14.35
N ILE A 36 -2.94 7.53 -13.16
CA ILE A 36 -1.99 7.13 -12.13
C ILE A 36 -1.31 5.81 -12.47
N LEU A 37 -2.10 4.82 -12.86
CA LEU A 37 -1.60 3.47 -13.21
C LEU A 37 -0.85 3.46 -14.54
N GLY A 38 -1.18 4.34 -15.47
CA GLY A 38 -0.53 4.43 -16.78
C GLY A 38 0.95 4.82 -16.69
N ASN A 39 1.33 5.56 -15.65
CA ASN A 39 2.71 5.97 -15.37
C ASN A 39 3.08 5.60 -13.92
N LEU A 40 2.87 4.33 -13.54
CA LEU A 40 3.02 3.86 -12.17
C LEU A 40 4.41 4.15 -11.61
N GLU A 41 5.47 3.87 -12.35
CA GLU A 41 6.87 4.08 -11.94
C GLU A 41 7.21 5.56 -11.70
N GLU A 42 6.53 6.46 -12.37
CA GLU A 42 6.73 7.90 -12.20
C GLU A 42 5.89 8.44 -11.04
N ASN A 43 4.63 8.00 -10.95
CA ASN A 43 3.68 8.51 -9.97
C ASN A 43 3.82 7.87 -8.59
N ILE A 44 4.34 6.65 -8.51
CA ILE A 44 4.44 5.92 -7.26
C ILE A 44 5.82 5.28 -7.16
N LYS A 45 6.63 5.82 -6.28
CA LYS A 45 7.98 5.34 -5.99
C LYS A 45 8.01 4.82 -4.56
N ILE A 46 8.07 3.51 -4.44
CA ILE A 46 8.23 2.81 -3.17
C ILE A 46 9.20 1.63 -3.39
N PRO A 47 10.39 1.65 -2.79
CA PRO A 47 10.96 2.77 -2.03
C PRO A 47 11.39 3.94 -2.94
N ALA A 48 11.28 5.18 -2.44
CA ALA A 48 11.74 6.39 -3.13
C ALA A 48 13.23 6.67 -2.91
N GLY A 49 13.93 5.79 -2.23
CA GLY A 49 15.35 5.82 -1.91
C GLY A 49 15.70 4.57 -1.11
N PRO A 50 16.95 4.40 -0.70
CA PRO A 50 17.35 3.22 0.07
C PRO A 50 16.56 3.16 1.38
N PRO A 51 15.82 2.06 1.63
CA PRO A 51 15.19 1.84 2.92
C PRO A 51 16.28 1.70 3.99
N THR A 52 16.01 2.19 5.18
CA THR A 52 16.86 1.96 6.34
C THR A 52 16.17 1.00 7.27
N ALA A 53 16.87 -0.03 7.71
CA ALA A 53 16.34 -0.96 8.66
C ALA A 53 17.43 -1.45 9.60
N ASN A 54 17.02 -1.70 10.83
CA ASN A 54 17.81 -2.46 11.78
C ASN A 54 17.07 -3.79 12.00
N PHE A 55 17.57 -4.85 11.37
CA PHE A 55 17.07 -6.21 11.56
C PHE A 55 18.06 -7.00 12.41
N ASP A 56 17.69 -7.21 13.66
CA ASP A 56 18.44 -8.09 14.58
C ASP A 56 17.55 -9.28 14.96
N ILE A 57 17.72 -10.39 14.26
CA ILE A 57 16.94 -11.61 14.47
C ILE A 57 17.14 -12.16 15.89
N THR A 58 18.28 -11.84 16.53
CA THR A 58 18.57 -12.29 17.90
C THR A 58 17.90 -11.40 18.94
N ASN A 59 17.55 -10.16 18.56
CA ASN A 59 16.88 -9.18 19.42
C ASN A 59 15.77 -8.44 18.67
N PRO A 60 14.61 -9.07 18.43
CA PRO A 60 13.49 -8.45 17.71
C PRO A 60 13.00 -7.14 18.31
N SER A 61 13.18 -6.96 19.63
CA SER A 61 12.78 -5.72 20.31
C SER A 61 13.60 -4.47 19.93
N SER A 62 14.73 -4.64 19.24
CA SER A 62 15.54 -3.54 18.70
C SER A 62 15.25 -3.22 17.24
N MET A 63 14.40 -4.00 16.58
CA MET A 63 14.11 -3.87 15.17
C MET A 63 13.33 -2.60 14.86
N ASN A 64 13.67 -1.98 13.76
CA ASN A 64 12.91 -0.89 13.15
C ASN A 64 13.13 -0.86 11.64
N ILE A 65 12.17 -0.26 10.93
CA ILE A 65 12.25 -0.06 9.49
C ILE A 65 11.72 1.30 9.10
N THR A 66 12.39 1.95 8.15
CA THR A 66 11.95 3.19 7.53
C THR A 66 12.02 3.03 6.02
N ILE A 67 10.89 3.19 5.35
CA ILE A 67 10.77 3.05 3.90
C ILE A 67 10.31 4.39 3.32
N PRO A 68 11.20 5.15 2.66
CA PRO A 68 10.82 6.39 2.02
C PRO A 68 9.94 6.12 0.80
N PHE A 69 8.94 6.97 0.58
CA PHE A 69 8.09 6.86 -0.60
C PHE A 69 7.70 8.23 -1.15
N ASN A 70 7.39 8.27 -2.45
CA ASN A 70 6.81 9.42 -3.14
C ASN A 70 5.57 8.98 -3.88
N ILE A 71 4.46 9.66 -3.67
CA ILE A 71 3.19 9.42 -4.37
C ILE A 71 2.73 10.72 -4.99
N THR A 72 2.58 10.72 -6.32
CA THR A 72 2.08 11.83 -7.12
C THR A 72 0.62 11.57 -7.48
N ASN A 73 -0.25 12.49 -7.12
CA ASN A 73 -1.65 12.44 -7.53
C ASN A 73 -1.80 13.09 -8.91
N ALA A 74 -1.63 12.31 -9.97
CA ALA A 74 -1.82 12.76 -11.35
C ALA A 74 -3.31 12.79 -11.77
N GLY A 75 -4.23 12.47 -10.88
CA GLY A 75 -5.67 12.38 -11.16
C GLY A 75 -6.41 13.72 -11.13
N TYR A 76 -7.73 13.66 -11.35
CA TYR A 76 -8.63 14.82 -11.38
C TYR A 76 -9.15 15.22 -10.00
N PHE A 77 -9.09 14.33 -9.02
CA PHE A 77 -9.59 14.53 -7.65
C PHE A 77 -8.47 14.32 -6.63
N ASP A 78 -8.68 14.85 -5.44
CA ASP A 78 -7.76 14.64 -4.33
C ASP A 78 -7.80 13.17 -3.87
N PHE A 79 -6.65 12.64 -3.46
CA PHE A 79 -6.59 11.41 -2.70
C PHE A 79 -6.97 11.69 -1.26
N THR A 80 -7.96 10.97 -0.76
CA THR A 80 -8.37 11.00 0.64
C THR A 80 -8.11 9.64 1.28
N ASN A 81 -7.91 9.62 2.60
CA ASN A 81 -7.69 8.38 3.37
C ASN A 81 -6.59 7.48 2.77
N LEU A 82 -5.44 8.08 2.44
CA LEU A 82 -4.29 7.33 1.94
C LEU A 82 -3.78 6.37 3.02
N ILE A 83 -3.82 5.08 2.72
CA ILE A 83 -3.31 4.01 3.58
C ILE A 83 -2.24 3.24 2.82
N ILE A 84 -1.10 3.04 3.44
CA ILE A 84 -0.06 2.14 2.97
C ILE A 84 0.01 0.98 3.96
N ASP A 85 -0.23 -0.22 3.44
CA ASP A 85 -0.09 -1.48 4.16
C ASP A 85 1.20 -2.15 3.70
N VAL A 86 2.06 -2.50 4.64
CA VAL A 86 3.36 -3.12 4.39
C VAL A 86 3.42 -4.45 5.12
N LYS A 87 3.67 -5.51 4.33
CA LYS A 87 3.94 -6.84 4.85
C LYS A 87 5.33 -7.26 4.44
N ILE A 88 6.14 -7.68 5.42
CA ILE A 88 7.47 -8.21 5.14
C ILE A 88 7.46 -9.69 5.46
N SER A 89 7.83 -10.47 4.47
CA SER A 89 8.08 -11.89 4.62
C SER A 89 9.59 -12.15 4.66
N MET A 90 9.95 -13.11 5.47
CA MET A 90 11.30 -13.62 5.58
C MET A 90 11.35 -15.03 5.02
N THR A 91 12.27 -15.26 4.09
CA THR A 91 12.55 -16.57 3.51
C THR A 91 13.90 -17.06 4.01
N PHE A 92 13.96 -18.26 4.55
CA PHE A 92 15.20 -18.83 5.05
C PHE A 92 15.28 -20.33 4.80
N GLY A 93 16.51 -20.85 4.69
CA GLY A 93 16.77 -22.28 4.65
C GLY A 93 16.55 -22.89 6.04
N ASN A 94 15.66 -23.88 6.16
CA ASN A 94 15.38 -24.52 7.43
C ASN A 94 16.39 -25.65 7.70
N ALA A 95 17.14 -25.55 8.80
CA ALA A 95 18.14 -26.54 9.19
C ALA A 95 17.55 -27.93 9.54
N SER A 96 16.27 -27.98 9.88
CA SER A 96 15.58 -29.23 10.25
C SER A 96 15.05 -30.02 9.04
N THR A 97 15.05 -29.42 7.83
CA THR A 97 14.59 -30.08 6.63
C THR A 97 15.76 -30.60 5.79
N PRO A 98 15.81 -31.91 5.48
CA PRO A 98 16.91 -32.51 4.71
C PRO A 98 16.89 -32.12 3.21
N THR A 99 15.84 -31.53 2.72
CA THR A 99 15.63 -31.09 1.34
C THR A 99 15.94 -29.60 1.20
N ASN A 100 16.21 -29.16 -0.04
CA ASN A 100 16.44 -27.73 -0.37
C ASN A 100 15.19 -26.84 -0.17
N GLU A 101 14.34 -27.16 0.77
CA GLU A 101 13.13 -26.40 1.06
C GLU A 101 13.48 -25.15 1.85
N THR A 102 12.92 -24.03 1.40
CA THR A 102 12.96 -22.77 2.11
C THR A 102 11.62 -22.56 2.85
N THR A 103 11.70 -22.00 4.03
CA THR A 103 10.53 -21.59 4.80
C THR A 103 10.28 -20.10 4.56
N ASN A 104 9.02 -19.74 4.31
CA ASN A 104 8.59 -18.34 4.17
C ASN A 104 7.62 -18.03 5.29
N THR A 105 7.87 -16.95 6.02
CA THR A 105 7.01 -16.50 7.11
C THR A 105 6.86 -14.98 7.09
N ILE A 106 5.66 -14.48 7.46
CA ILE A 106 5.42 -13.04 7.59
C ILE A 106 5.95 -12.60 8.96
N VAL A 107 6.93 -11.72 8.95
CA VAL A 107 7.60 -11.21 10.17
C VAL A 107 7.18 -9.78 10.51
N PHE A 108 6.52 -9.08 9.60
CA PHE A 108 6.04 -7.71 9.80
C PHE A 108 4.74 -7.49 9.07
N ASP A 109 3.76 -6.86 9.72
CA ASP A 109 2.46 -6.51 9.13
C ASP A 109 1.95 -5.22 9.78
N LYS A 110 1.90 -4.13 8.99
CA LYS A 110 1.44 -2.84 9.48
C LYS A 110 0.79 -2.01 8.38
N ALA A 111 -0.36 -1.43 8.72
CA ALA A 111 -0.99 -0.38 7.93
C ALA A 111 -0.79 0.98 8.58
N GLN A 112 -0.48 2.00 7.78
CA GLN A 112 -0.31 3.38 8.24
C GLN A 112 -1.09 4.33 7.35
N THR A 113 -1.80 5.29 7.99
CA THR A 113 -2.56 6.33 7.29
C THR A 113 -1.70 7.57 7.11
N PHE A 114 -1.83 8.18 5.93
CA PHE A 114 -1.10 9.37 5.53
C PHE A 114 -2.04 10.53 5.16
N PRO A 115 -1.53 11.77 5.13
CA PRO A 115 -2.33 12.92 4.73
C PRO A 115 -2.91 12.79 3.33
N ASN A 116 -3.99 13.53 3.08
CA ASN A 116 -4.59 13.65 1.76
C ASN A 116 -3.59 14.26 0.77
N ILE A 117 -3.61 13.79 -0.48
CA ILE A 117 -2.78 14.34 -1.56
C ILE A 117 -3.67 15.10 -2.53
N ILE A 118 -3.49 16.42 -2.57
CA ILE A 118 -4.21 17.28 -3.50
C ILE A 118 -3.86 16.91 -4.94
N ARG A 119 -4.80 17.06 -5.85
CA ARG A 119 -4.57 16.78 -7.28
C ARG A 119 -3.35 17.54 -7.81
N GLY A 120 -2.53 16.87 -8.61
CA GLY A 120 -1.32 17.44 -9.21
C GLY A 120 -0.15 17.62 -8.24
N GLN A 121 -0.29 17.23 -6.98
CA GLN A 121 0.79 17.32 -5.99
C GLN A 121 1.45 15.96 -5.76
N THR A 122 2.72 16.02 -5.34
CA THR A 122 3.48 14.88 -4.86
C THR A 122 3.62 14.97 -3.35
N TYR A 123 3.26 13.89 -2.67
CA TYR A 123 3.54 13.70 -1.26
C TYR A 123 4.78 12.85 -1.10
N SER A 124 5.78 13.38 -0.40
CA SER A 124 6.99 12.65 -0.01
C SER A 124 6.91 12.36 1.48
N GLY A 125 6.98 11.10 1.82
CA GLY A 125 6.86 10.62 3.19
C GLY A 125 7.75 9.42 3.46
N ALA A 126 7.63 8.89 4.67
CA ALA A 126 8.25 7.64 5.04
C ALA A 126 7.28 6.79 5.85
N PHE A 127 7.26 5.53 5.56
CA PHE A 127 6.59 4.52 6.36
C PHE A 127 7.53 4.09 7.50
N PHE A 128 7.03 4.07 8.73
CA PHE A 128 7.81 3.70 9.91
C PHE A 128 7.26 2.44 10.56
N GLY A 129 8.12 1.45 10.77
CA GLY A 129 7.84 0.28 11.59
C GLY A 129 8.75 0.26 12.83
N ASN A 130 8.15 -0.04 13.96
CA ASN A 130 8.84 -0.21 15.25
C ASN A 130 8.90 -1.69 15.62
N SER A 131 9.65 -2.01 16.66
CA SER A 131 9.73 -3.39 17.18
C SER A 131 8.37 -4.03 17.48
N SER A 132 7.40 -3.26 17.98
CA SER A 132 6.05 -3.76 18.27
C SER A 132 5.22 -4.15 17.04
N ASP A 133 5.65 -3.74 15.85
CA ASP A 133 4.98 -4.06 14.59
C ASP A 133 5.51 -5.37 13.97
N PHE A 134 6.60 -5.91 14.55
CA PHE A 134 7.17 -7.19 14.14
C PHE A 134 6.50 -8.34 14.91
N ILE A 135 6.28 -9.45 14.20
CA ILE A 135 5.65 -10.65 14.76
C ILE A 135 6.76 -11.56 15.33
N GLU A 136 7.11 -11.31 16.58
CA GLU A 136 8.23 -11.99 17.24
C GLU A 136 8.15 -13.52 17.15
N THR A 137 6.95 -14.09 17.27
CA THR A 137 6.72 -15.54 17.22
C THR A 137 7.03 -16.18 15.86
N ASN A 138 7.15 -15.36 14.82
CA ASN A 138 7.41 -15.82 13.47
C ASN A 138 8.90 -15.78 13.09
N PHE A 139 9.75 -15.24 13.96
CA PHE A 139 11.20 -15.29 13.75
C PHE A 139 11.74 -16.66 14.12
N PRO A 140 12.52 -17.30 13.24
CA PRO A 140 13.19 -18.56 13.56
C PRO A 140 14.29 -18.33 14.59
N ASN A 141 14.61 -19.35 15.32
CA ASN A 141 15.80 -19.34 16.16
C ASN A 141 17.04 -19.35 15.26
N ALA A 142 17.80 -18.23 15.30
CA ALA A 142 18.94 -18.00 14.42
C ALA A 142 20.04 -19.07 14.55
N THR A 143 20.14 -19.75 15.71
CA THR A 143 21.19 -20.74 15.97
C THR A 143 20.78 -22.18 15.64
N THR A 144 19.48 -22.50 15.67
CA THR A 144 18.99 -23.87 15.54
C THR A 144 18.11 -24.11 14.33
N GLU A 145 17.46 -23.08 13.79
CA GLU A 145 16.49 -23.23 12.73
C GLU A 145 16.98 -22.70 11.38
N ILE A 146 17.92 -21.75 11.36
CA ILE A 146 18.46 -21.19 10.11
C ILE A 146 19.69 -21.99 9.67
N ASP A 147 19.67 -22.50 8.45
CA ASP A 147 20.83 -23.08 7.80
C ASP A 147 21.61 -21.99 7.02
N TRP A 148 22.61 -21.44 7.67
CA TRP A 148 23.45 -20.37 7.12
C TRP A 148 24.32 -20.78 5.93
N PHE A 149 24.44 -22.08 5.65
CA PHE A 149 25.20 -22.60 4.52
C PHE A 149 24.37 -22.75 3.24
N ARG A 150 23.06 -22.56 3.33
CA ARG A 150 22.16 -22.56 2.17
C ARG A 150 22.14 -21.21 1.48
N ILE A 151 21.76 -21.21 0.20
CA ILE A 151 21.55 -20.01 -0.60
C ILE A 151 20.10 -20.03 -1.10
N PRO A 152 19.28 -19.04 -0.77
CA PRO A 152 19.57 -17.94 0.18
C PRO A 152 19.56 -18.43 1.62
N ALA A 153 20.50 -17.96 2.43
CA ALA A 153 20.49 -18.25 3.86
C ALA A 153 19.32 -17.52 4.55
N LEU A 154 19.11 -16.27 4.12
CA LEU A 154 18.08 -15.37 4.64
C LEU A 154 17.79 -14.28 3.61
N GLU A 155 16.50 -14.06 3.30
CA GLU A 155 16.04 -12.97 2.44
C GLU A 155 14.78 -12.34 3.01
N PHE A 156 14.66 -11.02 2.84
CA PHE A 156 13.47 -10.27 3.21
C PHE A 156 12.78 -9.70 1.97
N HIS A 157 11.49 -10.00 1.84
CA HIS A 157 10.64 -9.54 0.75
C HIS A 157 9.51 -8.67 1.27
N GLY A 158 9.35 -7.50 0.67
CA GLY A 158 8.27 -6.56 0.99
C GLY A 158 7.12 -6.66 0.01
N ASN A 159 5.91 -6.67 0.55
CA ASN A 159 4.67 -6.49 -0.19
C ASN A 159 4.02 -5.19 0.29
N PHE A 160 3.70 -4.31 -0.65
CA PHE A 160 3.14 -2.99 -0.37
C PHE A 160 1.77 -2.90 -1.00
N THR A 161 0.76 -2.56 -0.20
CA THR A 161 -0.59 -2.25 -0.72
C THR A 161 -0.90 -0.79 -0.43
N ILE A 162 -1.21 -0.04 -1.47
CA ILE A 162 -1.59 1.37 -1.37
C ILE A 162 -3.08 1.45 -1.64
N SER A 163 -3.82 2.05 -0.72
CA SER A 163 -5.25 2.28 -0.83
C SER A 163 -5.57 3.73 -0.57
N ALA A 164 -6.45 4.30 -1.37
CA ALA A 164 -6.97 5.64 -1.19
C ALA A 164 -8.38 5.75 -1.75
N PHE A 165 -9.09 6.80 -1.36
CA PHE A 165 -10.38 7.15 -1.93
C PHE A 165 -10.25 8.38 -2.81
N TYR A 166 -11.08 8.42 -3.84
CA TYR A 166 -11.23 9.55 -4.74
C TYR A 166 -12.63 10.13 -4.66
N SER A 167 -12.75 11.38 -5.08
CA SER A 167 -14.02 11.97 -5.46
C SER A 167 -15.08 11.84 -4.37
N LEU A 168 -14.89 12.53 -3.27
CA LEU A 168 -15.81 12.50 -2.13
C LEU A 168 -16.06 11.08 -1.58
N ASP A 169 -15.00 10.26 -1.56
CA ASP A 169 -15.01 8.87 -1.10
C ASP A 169 -15.93 7.92 -1.91
N LEU A 170 -16.32 8.33 -3.12
CA LEU A 170 -17.18 7.52 -4.00
C LEU A 170 -16.44 6.42 -4.76
N ILE A 171 -15.13 6.56 -4.95
CA ILE A 171 -14.31 5.61 -5.70
C ILE A 171 -13.13 5.17 -4.84
N ALA A 172 -13.07 3.89 -4.52
CA ALA A 172 -11.92 3.29 -3.87
C ALA A 172 -10.87 2.92 -4.92
N PHE A 173 -9.61 3.21 -4.63
CA PHE A 173 -8.45 2.85 -5.42
C PHE A 173 -7.53 2.00 -4.56
N SER A 174 -7.08 0.87 -5.08
CA SER A 174 -6.11 0.02 -4.41
C SER A 174 -5.22 -0.68 -5.42
N PHE A 175 -3.92 -0.70 -5.16
CA PHE A 175 -2.97 -1.49 -5.93
C PHE A 175 -1.86 -2.03 -5.02
N GLY A 176 -1.24 -3.12 -5.44
CA GLY A 176 -0.16 -3.78 -4.71
C GLY A 176 1.12 -3.86 -5.54
N ILE A 177 2.25 -3.69 -4.87
CA ILE A 177 3.58 -3.98 -5.39
C ILE A 177 4.12 -5.12 -4.55
N ASN A 178 4.39 -6.26 -5.18
CA ASN A 178 4.70 -7.48 -4.45
C ASN A 178 6.15 -7.92 -4.69
N ASN A 179 6.69 -8.62 -3.72
CA ASN A 179 7.96 -9.32 -3.81
C ASN A 179 9.18 -8.42 -4.11
N ILE A 180 9.22 -7.25 -3.47
CA ILE A 180 10.40 -6.39 -3.52
C ILE A 180 11.44 -6.94 -2.56
N THR A 181 12.63 -7.30 -3.05
CA THR A 181 13.74 -7.65 -2.17
C THR A 181 14.20 -6.40 -1.43
N LEU A 182 14.04 -6.40 -0.11
CA LEU A 182 14.40 -5.26 0.75
C LEU A 182 15.86 -5.33 1.17
N PHE A 183 16.31 -6.54 1.52
CA PHE A 183 17.68 -6.82 1.93
C PHE A 183 18.06 -8.21 1.39
N PRO A 184 19.16 -8.31 0.67
CA PRO A 184 19.71 -9.58 0.21
C PRO A 184 20.44 -10.33 1.32
#